data_68c6a50a8cff2eb8306002b61e938937
#
_entry.id   68c6a50a8cff2eb8306002b61e938937
#
_cell.length_a   1.000
_cell.length_b   1.000
_cell.length_c   1.000
_cell.angle_alpha   90.00
_cell.angle_beta   90.00
_cell.angle_gamma   90.00
#
_symmetry.space_group_name_H-M   'P 1'
#
loop_
_entity.id
_entity.type
_entity.pdbx_description
1 polymer ?
#
loop_
_entity_poly.entity_id
_entity_poly.type
_entity_poly.pdbx_seq_one_letter_code
_entity_poly.pdbx_strand_id
1 'polypeptide(L)'
;MLNVANKLLGTNLGDDTLIVGTSGRYEFKNKGIDVFLESLNRLNRDKNLHKNVLAFINVPGWVGDPREDLQERLKSKKSFDTPLEVPFITHWLHNMTHDQVLDMLKYLGMGNRPEDKVKVIFVPCYLDGRDGIMNKDYYDILLGQDLSVYASY
;
A
#
# COMPACT_ATOMS: atom_id res chain seq x y z
N MET A 1 2.84 -9.92 -3.25
CA MET A 1 2.21 -8.79 -2.52
C MET A 1 2.38 -8.90 -1.02
N LEU A 2 2.03 -10.02 -0.40
CA LEU A 2 2.23 -10.21 1.04
C LEU A 2 3.70 -10.10 1.46
N ASN A 3 4.62 -10.64 0.66
CA ASN A 3 6.04 -10.57 0.98
C ASN A 3 6.54 -9.12 1.04
N VAL A 4 6.16 -8.29 0.08
CA VAL A 4 6.52 -6.86 0.08
C VAL A 4 5.95 -6.17 1.30
N ALA A 5 4.67 -6.40 1.60
CA ALA A 5 4.02 -5.80 2.76
C ALA A 5 4.69 -6.23 4.08
N ASN A 6 4.96 -7.51 4.25
CA ASN A 6 5.59 -8.01 5.47
C ASN A 6 6.99 -7.44 5.69
N LYS A 7 7.77 -7.30 4.61
CA LYS A 7 9.11 -6.70 4.69
C LYS A 7 9.03 -5.20 5.03
N LEU A 8 8.08 -4.48 4.44
CA LEU A 8 7.90 -3.05 4.69
C LEU A 8 7.37 -2.78 6.09
N LEU A 9 6.38 -3.54 6.51
CA LEU A 9 5.65 -3.32 7.75
C LEU A 9 6.29 -3.99 8.97
N GLY A 10 7.18 -4.95 8.77
CA GLY A 10 7.72 -5.78 9.87
C GLY A 10 6.65 -6.70 10.45
N THR A 11 5.85 -7.33 9.60
CA THR A 11 4.73 -8.19 9.98
C THR A 11 4.86 -9.58 9.39
N ASN A 12 3.96 -10.47 9.80
CA ASN A 12 3.84 -11.84 9.28
C ASN A 12 2.39 -12.10 8.83
N LEU A 13 1.85 -11.21 8.01
CA LEU A 13 0.51 -11.39 7.44
C LEU A 13 0.48 -12.66 6.59
N GLY A 14 -0.52 -13.50 6.82
CA GLY A 14 -0.66 -14.78 6.16
C GLY A 14 -1.74 -14.81 5.08
N ASP A 15 -2.04 -16.00 4.58
CA ASP A 15 -2.97 -16.21 3.47
C ASP A 15 -4.42 -15.83 3.80
N ASP A 16 -4.75 -15.71 5.09
CA ASP A 16 -6.06 -15.25 5.54
C ASP A 16 -6.24 -13.74 5.46
N THR A 17 -5.19 -13.00 5.09
CA THR A 17 -5.26 -11.55 4.90
C THR A 17 -6.05 -11.23 3.65
N LEU A 18 -7.03 -10.33 3.76
CA LEU A 18 -7.79 -9.85 2.61
C LEU A 18 -6.98 -8.77 1.88
N ILE A 19 -6.67 -9.01 0.63
CA ILE A 19 -5.92 -8.07 -0.21
C ILE A 19 -6.89 -7.30 -1.09
N VAL A 20 -6.94 -5.99 -0.91
CA VAL A 20 -7.78 -5.11 -1.70
C VAL A 20 -6.89 -4.08 -2.41
N GLY A 21 -7.35 -3.53 -3.51
CA GLY A 21 -6.57 -2.53 -4.21
C GLY A 21 -7.41 -1.62 -5.08
N THR A 22 -6.87 -0.44 -5.34
CA THR A 22 -7.35 0.47 -6.36
C THR A 22 -6.19 0.82 -7.27
N SER A 23 -6.48 1.10 -8.53
CA SER A 23 -5.48 1.44 -9.52
C SER A 23 -6.06 2.37 -10.57
N GLY A 24 -5.18 2.98 -11.37
CA GLY A 24 -5.58 3.92 -12.40
C GLY A 24 -4.66 5.13 -12.41
N ARG A 25 -5.08 6.18 -13.10
CA ARG A 25 -4.34 7.43 -13.14
C ARG A 25 -4.44 8.15 -11.80
N TYR A 26 -3.43 8.96 -11.50
CA TYR A 26 -3.42 9.72 -10.25
C TYR A 26 -4.31 10.95 -10.38
N GLU A 27 -5.60 10.70 -10.30
CA GLU A 27 -6.65 11.72 -10.23
C GLU A 27 -7.38 11.51 -8.91
N PHE A 28 -6.87 12.14 -7.86
CA PHE A 28 -7.20 11.81 -6.47
C PHE A 28 -8.71 11.81 -6.21
N LYS A 29 -9.40 12.86 -6.60
CA LYS A 29 -10.85 12.96 -6.40
C LYS A 29 -11.65 12.22 -7.48
N ASN A 30 -11.29 12.41 -8.75
CA ASN A 30 -12.04 11.82 -9.86
C ASN A 30 -12.02 10.29 -9.84
N LYS A 31 -10.94 9.70 -9.35
CA LYS A 31 -10.80 8.25 -9.23
C LYS A 31 -11.23 7.74 -7.86
N GLY A 32 -11.77 8.60 -7.01
CA GLY A 32 -12.32 8.21 -5.72
C GLY A 32 -11.28 7.69 -4.73
N ILE A 33 -10.02 8.08 -4.86
CA ILE A 33 -8.96 7.65 -3.96
C ILE A 33 -9.25 8.14 -2.53
N ASP A 34 -9.75 9.36 -2.40
CA ASP A 34 -10.17 9.94 -1.12
C ASP A 34 -11.28 9.11 -0.46
N VAL A 35 -12.29 8.70 -1.24
CA VAL A 35 -13.39 7.86 -0.75
C VAL A 35 -12.87 6.49 -0.34
N PHE A 36 -11.98 5.92 -1.13
CA PHE A 36 -11.35 4.63 -0.81
C PHE A 36 -10.62 4.69 0.53
N LEU A 37 -9.79 5.72 0.74
CA LEU A 37 -9.05 5.89 1.99
C LEU A 37 -9.97 6.13 3.19
N GLU A 38 -11.01 6.94 3.05
CA GLU A 38 -11.99 7.14 4.12
C GLU A 38 -12.72 5.83 4.48
N SER A 39 -13.07 5.05 3.47
CA SER A 39 -13.72 3.75 3.67
C SER A 39 -12.81 2.80 4.44
N LEU A 40 -11.52 2.75 4.09
CA LEU A 40 -10.54 1.95 4.80
C LEU A 40 -10.36 2.40 6.25
N ASN A 41 -10.37 3.70 6.49
CA ASN A 41 -10.26 4.24 7.85
C ASN A 41 -11.46 3.86 8.70
N ARG A 42 -12.67 3.92 8.14
CA ARG A 42 -13.89 3.46 8.83
C ARG A 42 -13.83 1.97 9.12
N LEU A 43 -13.36 1.18 8.17
CA LEU A 43 -13.20 -0.25 8.35
C LEU A 43 -12.19 -0.56 9.47
N ASN A 44 -11.10 0.18 9.53
CA ASN A 44 -10.08 0.01 10.57
C ASN A 44 -10.61 0.29 11.98
N ARG A 45 -11.62 1.16 12.09
CA ARG A 45 -12.27 1.50 13.36
C ARG A 45 -13.41 0.56 13.74
N ASP A 46 -13.80 -0.33 12.85
CA ASP A 46 -14.91 -1.24 13.09
C ASP A 46 -14.48 -2.33 14.06
N LYS A 47 -15.13 -2.36 15.22
CA LYS A 47 -14.84 -3.35 16.28
C LYS A 47 -15.19 -4.78 15.85
N ASN A 48 -16.03 -4.94 14.84
CA ASN A 48 -16.43 -6.24 14.33
C ASN A 48 -15.47 -6.79 13.26
N LEU A 49 -14.48 -6.01 12.86
CA LEU A 49 -13.47 -6.49 11.93
C LEU A 49 -12.48 -7.40 12.65
N HIS A 50 -12.46 -8.66 12.27
CA HIS A 50 -11.56 -9.68 12.85
C HIS A 50 -10.48 -10.13 11.87
N LYS A 51 -10.51 -9.65 10.65
CA LYS A 51 -9.59 -10.05 9.59
C LYS A 51 -8.62 -8.92 9.29
N ASN A 52 -7.37 -9.27 9.00
CA ASN A 52 -6.41 -8.28 8.52
C ASN A 52 -6.72 -7.94 7.07
N VAL A 53 -6.69 -6.65 6.77
CA VAL A 53 -6.92 -6.12 5.42
C VAL A 53 -5.66 -5.39 4.98
N LEU A 54 -5.16 -5.76 3.81
CA LEU A 54 -4.00 -5.11 3.20
C LEU A 54 -4.47 -4.41 1.93
N ALA A 55 -4.40 -3.10 1.92
CA ALA A 55 -4.88 -2.28 0.81
C ALA A 55 -3.70 -1.69 0.03
N PHE A 56 -3.75 -1.82 -1.29
CA PHE A 56 -2.75 -1.25 -2.19
C PHE A 56 -3.36 -0.13 -3.01
N ILE A 57 -2.67 1.00 -3.07
CA ILE A 57 -3.00 2.11 -3.96
C ILE A 57 -1.96 2.11 -5.07
N ASN A 58 -2.32 1.52 -6.21
CA ASN A 58 -1.43 1.33 -7.36
C ASN A 58 -1.69 2.45 -8.38
N VAL A 59 -1.21 3.64 -8.08
CA VAL A 59 -1.48 4.85 -8.85
C VAL A 59 -0.15 5.55 -9.13
N PRO A 60 0.28 5.67 -10.41
CA PRO A 60 1.56 6.29 -10.73
C PRO A 60 1.59 7.75 -10.30
N GLY A 61 2.53 8.09 -9.41
CA GLY A 61 2.80 9.45 -9.00
C GLY A 61 4.07 9.98 -9.65
N TRP A 62 4.54 11.12 -9.17
CA TRP A 62 5.84 11.65 -9.57
C TRP A 62 6.92 10.88 -8.81
N VAL A 63 7.18 9.67 -9.29
CA VAL A 63 8.00 8.69 -8.61
C VAL A 63 9.49 8.94 -8.83
N GLY A 64 10.25 8.77 -7.74
CA GLY A 64 11.70 8.69 -7.77
C GLY A 64 12.17 7.24 -7.77
N ASP A 65 13.21 6.95 -7.00
CA ASP A 65 13.81 5.62 -6.97
C ASP A 65 13.05 4.66 -6.04
N PRO A 66 13.11 3.34 -6.32
CA PRO A 66 12.64 2.35 -5.37
C PRO A 66 13.45 2.44 -4.06
N ARG A 67 12.82 2.11 -2.96
CA ARG A 67 13.44 2.19 -1.64
C ARG A 67 14.53 1.13 -1.48
N GLU A 68 15.75 1.58 -1.25
CA GLU A 68 16.89 0.68 -1.03
C GLU A 68 16.72 -0.14 0.26
N ASP A 69 16.20 0.47 1.32
CA ASP A 69 15.97 -0.21 2.59
C ASP A 69 14.98 -1.37 2.45
N LEU A 70 13.92 -1.16 1.66
CA LEU A 70 12.96 -2.22 1.37
C LEU A 70 13.57 -3.29 0.46
N GLN A 71 14.34 -2.90 -0.55
CA GLN A 71 15.04 -3.84 -1.43
C GLN A 71 15.99 -4.74 -0.64
N GLU A 72 16.69 -4.20 0.35
CA GLU A 72 17.57 -4.97 1.21
C GLU A 72 16.81 -6.03 1.99
N ARG A 73 15.66 -5.66 2.57
CA ARG A 73 14.81 -6.62 3.28
C ARG A 73 14.24 -7.70 2.36
N LEU A 74 13.90 -7.33 1.12
CA LEU A 74 13.38 -8.28 0.13
C LEU A 74 14.41 -9.32 -0.29
N LYS A 75 15.70 -8.98 -0.26
CA LYS A 75 16.78 -9.94 -0.54
C LYS A 75 17.00 -10.91 0.60
N SER A 76 16.60 -10.56 1.81
CA SER A 76 16.77 -11.40 2.99
C SER A 76 15.64 -12.41 3.10
N LYS A 77 15.95 -13.62 3.55
CA LYS A 77 14.96 -14.65 3.86
C LYS A 77 14.42 -14.52 5.29
N LYS A 78 14.96 -13.60 6.07
CA LYS A 78 14.56 -13.40 7.47
C LYS A 78 13.22 -12.68 7.55
N SER A 79 12.48 -12.96 8.64
CA SER A 79 11.31 -12.16 9.02
C SER A 79 11.78 -10.95 9.83
N PHE A 80 11.04 -9.87 9.73
CA PHE A 80 11.31 -8.63 10.48
C PHE A 80 10.11 -8.32 11.37
N ASP A 81 10.38 -7.82 12.56
CA ASP A 81 9.35 -7.48 13.56
C ASP A 81 9.20 -5.98 13.78
N THR A 82 9.95 -5.18 13.02
CA THR A 82 9.89 -3.71 13.07
C THR A 82 9.59 -3.14 11.69
N PRO A 83 8.73 -2.11 11.60
CA PRO A 83 8.48 -1.46 10.33
C PRO A 83 9.69 -0.64 9.88
N LEU A 84 9.81 -0.44 8.58
CA LEU A 84 10.72 0.57 8.04
C LEU A 84 10.16 1.96 8.34
N GLU A 85 11.00 2.98 8.27
CA GLU A 85 10.55 4.36 8.34
C GLU A 85 9.58 4.63 7.18
N VAL A 86 8.57 5.45 7.41
CA VAL A 86 7.51 5.74 6.43
C VAL A 86 6.95 4.42 5.87
N PRO A 87 6.26 3.61 6.70
CA PRO A 87 5.90 2.23 6.34
C PRO A 87 4.64 2.12 5.48
N PHE A 88 4.43 3.04 4.57
CA PHE A 88 3.22 3.06 3.73
C PHE A 88 3.52 3.43 2.27
N ILE A 89 4.78 3.37 1.84
CA ILE A 89 5.15 3.67 0.46
C ILE A 89 6.31 2.76 0.01
N THR A 90 6.27 2.34 -1.24
CA THR A 90 7.28 1.42 -1.81
C THR A 90 8.42 2.15 -2.53
N HIS A 91 8.14 3.33 -3.05
CA HIS A 91 9.09 4.12 -3.82
C HIS A 91 9.07 5.55 -3.29
N TRP A 92 10.24 6.19 -3.26
CA TRP A 92 10.29 7.60 -2.88
C TRP A 92 9.71 8.46 -3.99
N LEU A 93 8.92 9.46 -3.62
CA LEU A 93 8.42 10.47 -4.55
C LEU A 93 9.42 11.61 -4.66
N HIS A 94 9.41 12.34 -5.78
CA HIS A 94 10.20 13.56 -5.91
C HIS A 94 9.77 14.61 -4.88
N ASN A 95 8.51 14.63 -4.49
CA ASN A 95 8.02 15.48 -3.41
C ASN A 95 7.22 14.68 -2.41
N MET A 96 7.86 14.33 -1.28
CA MET A 96 7.23 13.58 -0.20
C MET A 96 6.33 14.45 0.70
N THR A 97 6.46 15.77 0.63
CA THR A 97 5.74 16.67 1.52
C THR A 97 4.43 17.21 0.97
N HIS A 98 4.17 17.03 -0.31
CA HIS A 98 2.97 17.58 -0.98
C HIS A 98 2.30 16.54 -1.88
N ASP A 99 2.10 15.32 -1.36
CA ASP A 99 1.39 14.29 -2.07
C ASP A 99 0.01 14.06 -1.43
N GLN A 100 -1.03 14.04 -2.25
CA GLN A 100 -2.42 13.94 -1.76
C GLN A 100 -2.70 12.64 -1.00
N VAL A 101 -2.16 11.51 -1.47
CA VAL A 101 -2.33 10.22 -0.77
C VAL A 101 -1.63 10.24 0.58
N LEU A 102 -0.36 10.66 0.60
CA LEU A 102 0.42 10.72 1.84
C LEU A 102 -0.19 11.70 2.84
N ASP A 103 -0.63 12.87 2.36
CA ASP A 103 -1.28 13.87 3.20
C ASP A 103 -2.56 13.34 3.83
N MET A 104 -3.36 12.60 3.06
CA MET A 104 -4.60 12.04 3.57
C MET A 104 -4.35 10.90 4.57
N LEU A 105 -3.37 10.05 4.34
CA LEU A 105 -2.98 9.01 5.30
C LEU A 105 -2.58 9.64 6.63
N LYS A 106 -1.82 10.72 6.59
CA LYS A 106 -1.44 11.47 7.77
C LYS A 106 -2.65 12.11 8.46
N TYR A 107 -3.53 12.75 7.69
CA TYR A 107 -4.75 13.37 8.21
C TYR A 107 -5.65 12.34 8.90
N LEU A 108 -5.81 11.16 8.32
CA LEU A 108 -6.65 10.10 8.88
C LEU A 108 -5.97 9.32 10.02
N GLY A 109 -4.69 9.57 10.27
CA GLY A 109 -3.93 8.86 11.28
C GLY A 109 -3.64 7.40 10.92
N MET A 110 -3.58 7.08 9.63
CA MET A 110 -3.36 5.73 9.13
C MET A 110 -1.87 5.46 8.90
N GLY A 111 -1.15 5.23 9.98
CA GLY A 111 0.30 5.02 9.95
C GLY A 111 0.75 3.57 9.93
N ASN A 112 -0.14 2.64 9.63
CA ASN A 112 0.16 1.19 9.63
C ASN A 112 0.76 0.70 10.95
N ARG A 113 0.16 1.13 12.06
CA ARG A 113 0.60 0.73 13.40
C ARG A 113 0.32 -0.77 13.63
N PRO A 114 1.04 -1.42 14.55
CA PRO A 114 0.82 -2.85 14.82
C PRO A 114 -0.62 -3.21 15.16
N GLU A 115 -1.35 -2.32 15.88
CA GLU A 115 -2.73 -2.56 16.27
C GLU A 115 -3.74 -2.34 15.13
N ASP A 116 -3.34 -1.70 14.04
CA ASP A 116 -4.24 -1.46 12.90
C ASP A 116 -4.50 -2.74 12.14
N LYS A 117 -5.77 -3.08 11.96
CA LYS A 117 -6.18 -4.25 11.18
C LYS A 117 -6.17 -3.96 9.68
N VAL A 118 -6.28 -2.70 9.29
CA VAL A 118 -6.22 -2.26 7.92
C VAL A 118 -4.87 -1.57 7.69
N LYS A 119 -4.06 -2.15 6.82
CA LYS A 119 -2.77 -1.59 6.41
C LYS A 119 -2.92 -1.05 4.99
N VAL A 120 -2.32 0.11 4.73
CA VAL A 120 -2.38 0.77 3.42
C VAL A 120 -0.98 0.96 2.89
N ILE A 121 -0.74 0.51 1.66
CA ILE A 121 0.55 0.69 0.99
C ILE A 121 0.33 1.41 -0.33
N PHE A 122 1.01 2.53 -0.49
CA PHE A 122 1.01 3.31 -1.71
C PHE A 122 2.14 2.81 -2.63
N VAL A 123 1.77 2.40 -3.84
CA VAL A 123 2.71 1.95 -4.87
C VAL A 123 2.66 2.97 -6.01
N PRO A 124 3.50 4.02 -5.96
CA PRO A 124 3.36 5.18 -6.87
C PRO A 124 4.09 5.02 -8.21
N CYS A 125 4.31 3.80 -8.65
CA CYS A 125 5.04 3.52 -9.89
C CYS A 125 4.16 2.80 -10.89
N TYR A 126 4.60 2.80 -12.17
CA TYR A 126 4.00 1.93 -13.17
C TYR A 126 4.38 0.47 -12.89
N LEU A 127 3.38 -0.42 -12.99
CA LEU A 127 3.58 -1.85 -12.78
C LEU A 127 3.89 -2.53 -14.12
N ASP A 128 5.15 -2.44 -14.51
CA ASP A 128 5.66 -2.97 -15.78
C ASP A 128 6.55 -4.22 -15.61
N GLY A 129 6.64 -4.73 -14.40
CA GLY A 129 7.49 -5.87 -14.06
C GLY A 129 8.91 -5.50 -13.65
N ARG A 130 9.29 -4.23 -13.72
CA ARG A 130 10.67 -3.77 -13.48
C ARG A 130 10.76 -2.58 -12.54
N ASP A 131 9.80 -2.43 -11.64
CA ASP A 131 9.75 -1.28 -10.74
C ASP A 131 10.81 -1.33 -9.63
N GLY A 132 11.42 -2.47 -9.40
CA GLY A 132 12.45 -2.66 -8.38
C GLY A 132 11.95 -3.13 -7.03
N ILE A 133 10.66 -3.16 -6.80
CA ILE A 133 10.02 -3.62 -5.55
C ILE A 133 9.02 -4.74 -5.83
N MET A 134 7.93 -4.43 -6.51
CA MET A 134 6.90 -5.43 -6.82
C MET A 134 7.37 -6.39 -7.91
N ASN A 135 8.00 -5.87 -8.93
CA ASN A 135 8.56 -6.60 -10.08
C ASN A 135 7.55 -7.54 -10.74
N LYS A 136 6.30 -7.12 -10.76
CA LYS A 136 5.20 -7.83 -11.42
C LYS A 136 4.44 -6.84 -12.28
N ASP A 137 3.89 -7.32 -13.40
CA ASP A 137 3.09 -6.46 -14.24
C ASP A 137 1.70 -6.20 -13.61
N TYR A 138 0.97 -5.26 -14.20
CA TYR A 138 -0.33 -4.85 -13.70
C TYR A 138 -1.32 -6.01 -13.56
N TYR A 139 -1.35 -6.91 -14.54
CA TYR A 139 -2.29 -8.04 -14.52
C TYR A 139 -1.96 -9.04 -13.42
N ASP A 140 -0.68 -9.30 -13.18
CA ASP A 140 -0.25 -10.19 -12.10
C ASP A 140 -0.63 -9.60 -10.74
N ILE A 141 -0.53 -8.29 -10.57
CA ILE A 141 -0.95 -7.60 -9.35
C ILE A 141 -2.46 -7.73 -9.17
N LEU A 142 -3.25 -7.53 -10.23
CA LEU A 142 -4.70 -7.70 -10.16
C LEU A 142 -5.10 -9.13 -9.76
N LEU A 143 -4.43 -10.12 -10.31
CA LEU A 143 -4.70 -11.51 -9.99
C LEU A 143 -4.36 -11.87 -8.54
N GLY A 144 -3.43 -11.15 -7.93
CA GLY A 144 -3.06 -11.33 -6.53
C GLY A 144 -3.99 -10.64 -5.54
N GLN A 145 -4.94 -9.84 -5.99
CA GLN A 145 -5.91 -9.16 -5.14
C GLN A 145 -7.19 -9.97 -4.99
N ASP A 146 -7.77 -9.93 -3.79
CA ASP A 146 -9.09 -10.53 -3.55
C ASP A 146 -10.20 -9.62 -4.05
N LEU A 147 -9.99 -8.31 -4.03
CA LEU A 147 -10.97 -7.31 -4.43
C LEU A 147 -10.29 -6.09 -5.04
N SER A 148 -10.77 -5.66 -6.18
CA SER A 148 -10.38 -4.39 -6.80
C SER A 148 -11.53 -3.39 -6.67
N VAL A 149 -11.22 -2.17 -6.22
CA VAL A 149 -12.21 -1.13 -5.97
C VAL A 149 -11.95 0.04 -6.91
N TYR A 150 -12.99 0.43 -7.64
CA TYR A 150 -12.95 1.57 -8.56
C TYR A 150 -14.09 2.52 -8.21
N ALA A 151 -13.77 3.59 -7.48
CA ALA A 151 -14.73 4.58 -7.03
C ALA A 151 -14.73 5.84 -7.90
N SER A 152 -14.64 5.66 -9.19
CA SER A 152 -14.58 6.74 -10.18
C SER A 152 -15.90 7.51 -10.29
N TYR A 153 -15.80 8.79 -10.40
CA TYR A 153 -16.95 9.65 -10.70
C TYR A 153 -17.21 9.72 -12.18
#